data_6c8d2e999799f9452dbd7ed694146889
#
_entry.id   6c8d2e999799f9452dbd7ed694146889
#
_cell.length_a   1.000
_cell.length_b   1.000
_cell.length_c   1.000
_cell.angle_alpha   90.00
_cell.angle_beta   90.00
_cell.angle_gamma   90.00
#
_symmetry.space_group_name_H-M   'P 1'
#
loop_
_entity.id
_entity.type
_entity.pdbx_description
1 polymer ?
#
loop_
_entity_poly.entity_id
_entity_poly.type
_entity_poly.pdbx_seq_one_letter_code
_entity_poly.pdbx_strand_id
1 'polypeptide(L)'
;MGNIITTNRLLLTPMNENDINFIFMLSTQYETYKYESDNASSYEKIMKNCNWFIERMQALPDDGAIRWIVRRENVMIGEIRLWCENDKTHDWEIGYGFLKEYWGYGYASEAVKAVIQYAFEHFNVHRIAAYLNADNNKSAALCERVGMVKEGRLRENRMVNGIYYDTYCFSILKREYR
;
A
#
# COMPACT_ATOMS: atom_id res chain seq x y z
N MET A 1 1.52 20.59 8.44
CA MET A 1 0.73 19.57 9.21
C MET A 1 1.25 18.22 8.73
N GLY A 2 1.63 17.32 9.62
CA GLY A 2 2.14 16.01 9.22
C GLY A 2 1.02 15.17 8.59
N ASN A 3 1.30 14.42 7.54
CA ASN A 3 0.38 13.56 6.79
C ASN A 3 -0.24 12.44 7.67
N ILE A 4 -0.90 12.82 8.77
CA ILE A 4 -1.54 11.92 9.75
C ILE A 4 -3.00 11.74 9.35
N ILE A 5 -3.46 10.50 9.34
CA ILE A 5 -4.85 10.14 9.02
C ILE A 5 -5.45 9.43 10.23
N THR A 6 -6.60 9.92 10.69
CA THR A 6 -7.37 9.30 11.78
C THR A 6 -8.70 8.80 11.23
N THR A 7 -9.05 7.57 11.55
CA THR A 7 -10.33 6.96 11.23
C THR A 7 -11.10 6.63 12.51
N ASN A 8 -12.22 5.94 12.40
CA ASN A 8 -13.00 5.54 13.59
C ASN A 8 -12.22 4.59 14.53
N ARG A 9 -11.33 3.75 13.96
CA ARG A 9 -10.63 2.69 14.72
C ARG A 9 -9.12 2.73 14.58
N LEU A 10 -8.58 3.56 13.66
CA LEU A 10 -7.18 3.50 13.26
C LEU A 10 -6.53 4.87 13.29
N LEU A 11 -5.24 4.86 13.58
CA LEU A 11 -4.33 5.99 13.41
C LEU A 11 -3.25 5.59 12.40
N LEU A 12 -3.12 6.36 11.33
CA LEU A 12 -2.08 6.20 10.33
C LEU A 12 -1.09 7.36 10.47
N THR A 13 0.14 7.05 10.79
CA THR A 13 1.23 8.05 10.91
C THR A 13 2.27 7.82 9.84
N PRO A 14 2.83 8.88 9.21
CA PRO A 14 3.97 8.72 8.33
C PRO A 14 5.07 7.92 9.01
N MET A 15 5.63 6.97 8.27
CA MET A 15 6.74 6.15 8.75
C MET A 15 7.98 7.01 9.01
N ASN A 16 8.73 6.67 10.03
CA ASN A 16 10.05 7.21 10.33
C ASN A 16 11.06 6.08 10.60
N GLU A 17 12.31 6.42 10.86
CA GLU A 17 13.40 5.45 11.06
C GLU A 17 13.12 4.44 12.18
N ASN A 18 12.41 4.83 13.24
CA ASN A 18 12.08 3.93 14.35
C ASN A 18 11.09 2.83 13.97
N ASP A 19 10.36 2.98 12.86
CA ASP A 19 9.38 2.01 12.39
C ASP A 19 9.98 0.92 11.49
N ILE A 20 11.27 1.03 11.09
CA ILE A 20 11.94 0.11 10.14
C ILE A 20 11.91 -1.34 10.66
N ASN A 21 12.11 -1.55 11.95
CA ASN A 21 12.07 -2.88 12.56
C ASN A 21 10.67 -3.52 12.44
N PHE A 22 9.61 -2.74 12.58
CA PHE A 22 8.26 -3.22 12.37
C PHE A 22 8.02 -3.61 10.91
N ILE A 23 8.46 -2.79 9.95
CA ILE A 23 8.35 -3.10 8.52
C ILE A 23 9.13 -4.37 8.18
N PHE A 24 10.35 -4.52 8.71
CA PHE A 24 11.12 -5.74 8.52
C PHE A 24 10.38 -6.97 9.08
N MET A 25 9.89 -6.91 10.32
CA MET A 25 9.12 -7.98 10.95
C MET A 25 7.87 -8.32 10.12
N LEU A 26 7.12 -7.31 9.67
CA LEU A 26 5.94 -7.49 8.84
C LEU A 26 6.30 -8.15 7.50
N SER A 27 7.42 -7.77 6.87
CA SER A 27 7.88 -8.33 5.59
C SER A 27 8.28 -9.80 5.68
N THR A 28 8.63 -10.30 6.88
CA THR A 28 8.95 -11.71 7.12
C THR A 28 7.71 -12.58 7.33
N GLN A 29 6.53 -11.97 7.44
CA GLN A 29 5.27 -12.71 7.60
C GLN A 29 4.87 -13.37 6.28
N TYR A 30 5.10 -14.68 6.15
CA TYR A 30 4.81 -15.44 4.92
C TYR A 30 3.39 -15.18 4.41
N GLU A 31 2.37 -15.25 5.25
CA GLU A 31 0.98 -15.08 4.83
C GLU A 31 0.69 -13.70 4.27
N THR A 32 1.36 -12.67 4.75
CA THR A 32 1.18 -11.28 4.30
C THR A 32 1.82 -11.05 2.94
N TYR A 33 3.01 -11.63 2.70
CA TYR A 33 3.81 -11.33 1.52
C TYR A 33 4.06 -12.50 0.57
N LYS A 34 3.42 -13.66 0.77
CA LYS A 34 3.62 -14.87 -0.06
C LYS A 34 3.38 -14.68 -1.57
N TYR A 35 2.63 -13.63 -1.95
CA TYR A 35 2.35 -13.29 -3.34
C TYR A 35 3.25 -12.16 -3.88
N GLU A 36 4.11 -11.58 -3.05
CA GLU A 36 4.81 -10.33 -3.38
C GLU A 36 6.31 -10.53 -3.64
N SER A 37 6.97 -11.48 -3.01
CA SER A 37 8.43 -11.60 -3.06
C SER A 37 8.95 -13.02 -3.02
N ASP A 38 10.09 -13.22 -3.70
CA ASP A 38 10.95 -14.39 -3.59
C ASP A 38 11.73 -14.31 -2.28
N ASN A 39 11.32 -15.01 -1.25
CA ASN A 39 11.93 -15.02 0.09
C ASN A 39 11.79 -13.72 0.88
N ALA A 40 11.90 -13.83 2.20
CA ALA A 40 11.98 -12.69 3.09
C ALA A 40 13.08 -11.73 2.60
N SER A 41 12.72 -10.50 2.30
CA SER A 41 13.68 -9.47 1.91
C SER A 41 14.74 -9.32 3.01
N SER A 42 16.02 -9.19 2.67
CA SER A 42 17.04 -8.92 3.66
C SER A 42 16.75 -7.61 4.39
N TYR A 43 17.21 -7.48 5.63
CA TYR A 43 17.06 -6.25 6.41
C TYR A 43 17.60 -5.02 5.66
N GLU A 44 18.73 -5.16 4.97
CA GLU A 44 19.31 -4.09 4.13
C GLU A 44 18.35 -3.63 3.01
N LYS A 45 17.71 -4.56 2.32
CA LYS A 45 16.74 -4.22 1.27
C LYS A 45 15.54 -3.47 1.84
N ILE A 46 15.02 -3.92 2.98
CA ILE A 46 13.91 -3.26 3.66
C ILE A 46 14.32 -1.87 4.13
N MET A 47 15.48 -1.73 4.77
CA MET A 47 16.01 -0.44 5.21
C MET A 47 16.18 0.54 4.04
N LYS A 48 16.77 0.09 2.93
CA LYS A 48 16.92 0.90 1.71
C LYS A 48 15.57 1.36 1.17
N ASN A 49 14.59 0.48 1.12
CA ASN A 49 13.24 0.82 0.67
C ASN A 49 12.54 1.80 1.63
N CYS A 50 12.68 1.61 2.94
CA CYS A 50 12.14 2.54 3.93
C CYS A 50 12.74 3.94 3.80
N ASN A 51 14.06 4.04 3.66
CA ASN A 51 14.76 5.32 3.49
C ASN A 51 14.31 6.02 2.20
N TRP A 52 14.11 5.27 1.11
CA TRP A 52 13.55 5.83 -0.12
C TRP A 52 12.19 6.51 0.12
N PHE A 53 11.27 5.89 0.89
CA PHE A 53 9.99 6.52 1.23
C PHE A 53 10.17 7.76 2.11
N ILE A 54 11.08 7.73 3.09
CA ILE A 54 11.35 8.86 3.97
C ILE A 54 11.86 10.06 3.15
N GLU A 55 12.80 9.83 2.23
CA GLU A 55 13.35 10.86 1.35
C GLU A 55 12.29 11.41 0.38
N ARG A 56 11.53 10.52 -0.27
CA ARG A 56 10.53 10.88 -1.28
C ARG A 56 9.32 11.61 -0.69
N MET A 57 9.06 11.49 0.59
CA MET A 57 7.99 12.24 1.25
C MET A 57 8.18 13.76 1.13
N GLN A 58 9.42 14.23 0.93
CA GLN A 58 9.72 15.65 0.75
C GLN A 58 9.22 16.20 -0.61
N ALA A 59 8.99 15.34 -1.60
CA ALA A 59 8.49 15.71 -2.93
C ALA A 59 6.95 15.72 -3.04
N LEU A 60 6.23 15.47 -1.94
CA LEU A 60 4.77 15.62 -1.90
C LEU A 60 4.39 17.10 -2.07
N PRO A 61 3.26 17.42 -2.73
CA PRO A 61 2.18 16.52 -3.14
C PRO A 61 2.26 16.02 -4.59
N ASP A 62 3.27 16.37 -5.36
CA ASP A 62 3.27 16.18 -6.82
C ASP A 62 3.99 14.91 -7.29
N ASP A 63 5.27 14.75 -6.91
CA ASP A 63 6.12 13.61 -7.28
C ASP A 63 6.77 13.02 -6.03
N GLY A 64 5.95 12.51 -5.13
CA GLY A 64 6.40 12.00 -3.85
C GLY A 64 6.06 10.54 -3.63
N ALA A 65 6.43 10.08 -2.44
CA ALA A 65 6.01 8.79 -1.91
C ALA A 65 5.82 8.91 -0.40
N ILE A 66 4.90 8.17 0.14
CA ILE A 66 4.67 8.11 1.57
C ILE A 66 4.29 6.68 2.00
N ARG A 67 4.81 6.28 3.14
CA ARG A 67 4.45 5.05 3.81
C ARG A 67 3.87 5.41 5.16
N TRP A 68 2.66 4.94 5.41
CA TRP A 68 2.02 5.06 6.73
C TRP A 68 2.14 3.76 7.51
N ILE A 69 2.40 3.89 8.80
CA ILE A 69 2.21 2.83 9.77
C ILE A 69 0.77 2.90 10.28
N VAL A 70 0.06 1.80 10.14
CA VAL A 70 -1.32 1.69 10.61
C VAL A 70 -1.33 1.16 12.03
N ARG A 71 -1.95 1.92 12.94
CA ARG A 71 -2.09 1.56 14.35
C ARG A 71 -3.56 1.42 14.72
N ARG A 72 -3.84 0.39 15.52
CA ARG A 72 -5.07 0.28 16.28
C ARG A 72 -4.71 0.49 17.75
N GLU A 73 -5.31 1.52 18.37
CA GLU A 73 -4.86 1.96 19.68
C GLU A 73 -3.35 2.30 19.60
N ASN A 74 -2.51 1.64 20.37
CA ASN A 74 -1.05 1.85 20.31
C ASN A 74 -0.29 0.71 19.60
N VAL A 75 -1.01 -0.25 19.00
CA VAL A 75 -0.41 -1.42 18.36
C VAL A 75 -0.27 -1.20 16.86
N MET A 76 0.93 -1.37 16.33
CA MET A 76 1.19 -1.37 14.88
C MET A 76 0.63 -2.67 14.29
N ILE A 77 -0.30 -2.56 13.34
CA ILE A 77 -1.02 -3.69 12.76
C ILE A 77 -0.78 -3.87 11.26
N GLY A 78 -0.16 -2.88 10.61
CA GLY A 78 0.08 -2.93 9.18
C GLY A 78 0.70 -1.65 8.65
N GLU A 79 0.81 -1.60 7.34
CA GLU A 79 1.32 -0.45 6.58
C GLU A 79 0.48 -0.18 5.35
N ILE A 80 0.53 1.08 4.87
CA ILE A 80 0.07 1.46 3.53
C ILE A 80 1.15 2.32 2.88
N ARG A 81 1.43 2.03 1.62
CA ARG A 81 2.37 2.76 0.77
C ARG A 81 1.61 3.44 -0.35
N LEU A 82 1.97 4.66 -0.67
CA LEU A 82 1.45 5.41 -1.81
C LEU A 82 2.61 6.14 -2.47
N TRP A 83 2.76 6.03 -3.79
CA TRP A 83 3.85 6.68 -4.51
C TRP A 83 3.41 7.10 -5.91
N CYS A 84 4.03 8.18 -6.40
CA CYS A 84 3.81 8.66 -7.76
C CYS A 84 4.58 7.77 -8.75
N GLU A 85 3.87 7.17 -9.70
CA GLU A 85 4.44 6.41 -10.81
C GLU A 85 4.72 7.30 -12.02
N ASN A 86 3.88 8.31 -12.21
CA ASN A 86 4.02 9.23 -13.34
C ASN A 86 3.49 10.61 -12.95
N ASP A 87 4.41 11.55 -12.75
CA ASP A 87 4.13 12.93 -12.38
C ASP A 87 3.35 13.70 -13.45
N LYS A 88 3.56 13.37 -14.73
CA LYS A 88 2.89 14.05 -15.85
C LYS A 88 1.41 13.70 -15.96
N THR A 89 1.05 12.46 -15.60
CA THR A 89 -0.34 11.98 -15.64
C THR A 89 -0.98 11.95 -14.26
N HIS A 90 -0.21 12.26 -13.21
CA HIS A 90 -0.62 12.19 -11.80
C HIS A 90 -1.19 10.81 -11.46
N ASP A 91 -0.50 9.77 -11.98
CA ASP A 91 -0.82 8.36 -11.74
C ASP A 91 0.00 7.86 -10.55
N TRP A 92 -0.68 7.34 -9.56
CA TRP A 92 -0.10 6.88 -8.30
C TRP A 92 -0.42 5.42 -8.07
N GLU A 93 0.46 4.73 -7.36
CA GLU A 93 0.23 3.34 -6.98
C GLU A 93 0.10 3.21 -5.46
N ILE A 94 -0.81 2.33 -5.02
CA ILE A 94 -1.04 1.99 -3.63
C ILE A 94 -0.69 0.53 -3.36
N GLY A 95 0.07 0.31 -2.27
CA GLY A 95 0.36 -1.02 -1.73
C GLY A 95 0.05 -1.07 -0.24
N TYR A 96 -0.21 -2.25 0.28
CA TYR A 96 -0.54 -2.43 1.70
C TYR A 96 -0.17 -3.83 2.20
N GLY A 97 0.10 -3.91 3.49
CA GLY A 97 0.33 -5.16 4.21
C GLY A 97 -0.17 -5.06 5.65
N PHE A 98 -0.77 -6.15 6.15
CA PHE A 98 -1.30 -6.22 7.51
C PHE A 98 -0.92 -7.54 8.17
N LEU A 99 -0.67 -7.52 9.46
CA LEU A 99 -0.46 -8.71 10.27
C LEU A 99 -1.70 -9.61 10.19
N LYS A 100 -1.47 -10.93 10.03
CA LYS A 100 -2.52 -11.93 9.80
C LYS A 100 -3.60 -11.94 10.88
N GLU A 101 -3.22 -11.75 12.13
CA GLU A 101 -4.14 -11.70 13.28
C GLU A 101 -5.16 -10.56 13.23
N TYR A 102 -4.91 -9.55 12.37
CA TYR A 102 -5.83 -8.41 12.17
C TYR A 102 -6.65 -8.52 10.88
N TRP A 103 -6.58 -9.64 10.16
CA TRP A 103 -7.41 -9.86 8.98
C TRP A 103 -8.86 -10.20 9.34
N GLY A 104 -9.79 -9.91 8.45
CA GLY A 104 -11.22 -10.20 8.63
C GLY A 104 -12.00 -9.14 9.42
N TYR A 105 -11.32 -8.21 10.08
CA TYR A 105 -11.98 -7.15 10.88
C TYR A 105 -12.29 -5.88 10.08
N GLY A 106 -11.93 -5.83 8.81
CA GLY A 106 -12.16 -4.68 7.94
C GLY A 106 -11.14 -3.55 8.07
N TYR A 107 -10.09 -3.71 8.89
CA TYR A 107 -9.07 -2.67 9.12
C TYR A 107 -8.35 -2.26 7.83
N ALA A 108 -7.96 -3.22 7.00
CA ALA A 108 -7.29 -2.92 5.74
C ALA A 108 -8.19 -2.08 4.80
N SER A 109 -9.49 -2.42 4.68
CA SER A 109 -10.42 -1.65 3.85
C SER A 109 -10.66 -0.25 4.40
N GLU A 110 -10.76 -0.09 5.73
CA GLU A 110 -10.90 1.21 6.38
C GLU A 110 -9.67 2.10 6.14
N ALA A 111 -8.48 1.55 6.34
CA ALA A 111 -7.23 2.27 6.16
C ALA A 111 -6.98 2.65 4.69
N VAL A 112 -7.14 1.71 3.74
CA VAL A 112 -6.95 1.97 2.31
C VAL A 112 -7.94 3.02 1.81
N LYS A 113 -9.22 2.93 2.22
CA LYS A 113 -10.22 3.94 1.86
C LYS A 113 -9.85 5.33 2.39
N ALA A 114 -9.37 5.41 3.62
CA ALA A 114 -8.95 6.69 4.22
C ALA A 114 -7.72 7.27 3.51
N VAL A 115 -6.76 6.44 3.08
CA VAL A 115 -5.60 6.89 2.31
C VAL A 115 -5.99 7.37 0.91
N ILE A 116 -6.89 6.66 0.21
CA ILE A 116 -7.42 7.09 -1.10
C ILE A 116 -8.09 8.47 -0.97
N GLN A 117 -8.93 8.64 0.02
CA GLN A 117 -9.58 9.92 0.31
C GLN A 117 -8.54 11.02 0.55
N TYR A 118 -7.63 10.78 1.48
CA TYR A 118 -6.58 11.73 1.82
C TYR A 118 -5.75 12.15 0.62
N ALA A 119 -5.36 11.18 -0.22
CA ALA A 119 -4.58 11.43 -1.42
C ALA A 119 -5.31 12.34 -2.42
N PHE A 120 -6.59 12.08 -2.69
CA PHE A 120 -7.39 12.92 -3.60
C PHE A 120 -7.67 14.32 -3.06
N GLU A 121 -7.68 14.50 -1.74
CA GLU A 121 -7.92 15.80 -1.10
C GLU A 121 -6.64 16.63 -0.95
N HIS A 122 -5.49 16.00 -0.74
CA HIS A 122 -4.26 16.68 -0.31
C HIS A 122 -3.10 16.56 -1.28
N PHE A 123 -3.11 15.59 -2.20
CA PHE A 123 -2.05 15.40 -3.19
C PHE A 123 -2.58 15.68 -4.60
N ASN A 124 -1.65 15.93 -5.51
CA ASN A 124 -1.99 16.13 -6.93
C ASN A 124 -2.16 14.76 -7.63
N VAL A 125 -3.19 14.02 -7.23
CA VAL A 125 -3.51 12.68 -7.72
C VAL A 125 -4.70 12.74 -8.67
N HIS A 126 -4.56 12.14 -9.85
CA HIS A 126 -5.65 11.92 -10.79
C HIS A 126 -6.19 10.49 -10.74
N ARG A 127 -5.30 9.51 -10.58
CA ARG A 127 -5.58 8.09 -10.58
C ARG A 127 -4.75 7.37 -9.51
N ILE A 128 -5.35 6.40 -8.83
CA ILE A 128 -4.64 5.49 -7.93
C ILE A 128 -4.82 4.07 -8.45
N ALA A 129 -3.70 3.40 -8.76
CA ALA A 129 -3.66 2.01 -9.20
C ALA A 129 -3.23 1.07 -8.07
N ALA A 130 -3.61 -0.19 -8.18
CA ALA A 130 -3.10 -1.29 -7.37
C ALA A 130 -2.84 -2.51 -8.26
N TYR A 131 -1.65 -3.08 -8.17
CA TYR A 131 -1.24 -4.28 -8.89
C TYR A 131 -1.08 -5.43 -7.91
N LEU A 132 -1.80 -6.51 -8.12
CA LEU A 132 -1.81 -7.64 -7.21
C LEU A 132 -1.72 -8.97 -7.94
N ASN A 133 -1.08 -9.96 -7.31
CA ASN A 133 -1.06 -11.32 -7.82
C ASN A 133 -2.50 -11.82 -8.02
N ALA A 134 -2.80 -12.40 -9.18
CA ALA A 134 -4.17 -12.82 -9.54
C ALA A 134 -4.74 -13.89 -8.60
N ASP A 135 -3.88 -14.64 -7.89
CA ASP A 135 -4.29 -15.63 -6.90
C ASP A 135 -4.59 -15.01 -5.52
N ASN A 136 -4.29 -13.71 -5.33
CA ASN A 136 -4.59 -13.00 -4.09
C ASN A 136 -6.04 -12.50 -4.05
N ASN A 137 -6.98 -13.42 -3.93
CA ASN A 137 -8.41 -13.12 -3.90
C ASN A 137 -8.81 -12.17 -2.77
N LYS A 138 -8.07 -12.17 -1.63
CA LYS A 138 -8.34 -11.26 -0.51
C LYS A 138 -8.03 -9.82 -0.87
N SER A 139 -6.91 -9.59 -1.56
CA SER A 139 -6.52 -8.26 -2.04
C SER A 139 -7.47 -7.78 -3.14
N ALA A 140 -7.87 -8.66 -4.07
CA ALA A 140 -8.85 -8.32 -5.11
C ALA A 140 -10.19 -7.88 -4.49
N ALA A 141 -10.73 -8.66 -3.55
CA ALA A 141 -11.96 -8.29 -2.84
C ALA A 141 -11.84 -7.01 -2.01
N LEU A 142 -10.63 -6.67 -1.52
CA LEU A 142 -10.38 -5.39 -0.86
C LEU A 142 -10.45 -4.24 -1.86
N CYS A 143 -9.77 -4.35 -3.02
CA CYS A 143 -9.81 -3.34 -4.07
C CYS A 143 -11.24 -3.03 -4.51
N GLU A 144 -12.06 -4.05 -4.77
CA GLU A 144 -13.47 -3.89 -5.11
C GLU A 144 -14.26 -3.19 -4.00
N ARG A 145 -14.04 -3.57 -2.74
CA ARG A 145 -14.75 -3.01 -1.58
C ARG A 145 -14.44 -1.52 -1.36
N VAL A 146 -13.23 -1.07 -1.70
CA VAL A 146 -12.86 0.35 -1.59
C VAL A 146 -13.22 1.17 -2.84
N GLY A 147 -13.90 0.54 -3.82
CA GLY A 147 -14.41 1.22 -5.02
C GLY A 147 -13.46 1.22 -6.21
N MET A 148 -12.36 0.45 -6.16
CA MET A 148 -11.49 0.31 -7.33
C MET A 148 -12.12 -0.58 -8.39
N VAL A 149 -11.93 -0.24 -9.65
CA VAL A 149 -12.37 -0.99 -10.82
C VAL A 149 -11.25 -1.87 -11.33
N LYS A 150 -11.54 -3.14 -11.63
CA LYS A 150 -10.60 -4.04 -12.27
C LYS A 150 -10.46 -3.68 -13.76
N GLU A 151 -9.29 -3.22 -14.17
CA GLU A 151 -9.02 -2.81 -15.55
C GLU A 151 -8.50 -3.94 -16.43
N GLY A 152 -7.79 -4.89 -15.83
CA GLY A 152 -7.18 -5.95 -16.65
C GLY A 152 -6.44 -7.02 -15.87
N ARG A 153 -5.87 -7.96 -16.66
CA ARG A 153 -5.01 -9.05 -16.23
C ARG A 153 -3.77 -9.10 -17.10
N LEU A 154 -2.62 -8.92 -16.51
CA LEU A 154 -1.32 -9.08 -17.15
C LEU A 154 -0.87 -10.52 -16.94
N ARG A 155 -0.72 -11.26 -18.05
CA ARG A 155 -0.38 -12.68 -17.97
C ARG A 155 1.11 -12.87 -17.68
N GLU A 156 1.42 -13.72 -16.70
CA GLU A 156 2.78 -14.19 -16.38
C GLU A 156 3.82 -13.06 -16.22
N ASN A 157 3.39 -11.89 -15.76
CA ASN A 157 4.27 -10.73 -15.64
C ASN A 157 4.92 -10.59 -14.25
N ARG A 158 4.69 -11.52 -13.36
CA ARG A 158 5.31 -11.59 -12.03
C ARG A 158 5.87 -12.98 -11.78
N MET A 159 7.08 -13.06 -11.24
CA MET A 159 7.66 -14.32 -10.81
C MET A 159 7.88 -14.31 -9.29
N VAL A 160 7.45 -15.37 -8.61
CA VAL A 160 7.64 -15.58 -7.18
C VAL A 160 8.12 -17.01 -6.96
N ASN A 161 9.30 -17.20 -6.36
CA ASN A 161 9.93 -18.50 -6.13
C ASN A 161 10.02 -19.36 -7.39
N GLY A 162 10.36 -18.75 -8.54
CA GLY A 162 10.50 -19.43 -9.82
C GLY A 162 9.19 -19.79 -10.53
N ILE A 163 8.04 -19.40 -9.98
CA ILE A 163 6.71 -19.63 -10.55
C ILE A 163 6.18 -18.32 -11.14
N TYR A 164 5.72 -18.35 -12.39
CA TYR A 164 5.08 -17.21 -13.02
C TYR A 164 3.62 -17.08 -12.59
N TYR A 165 3.22 -15.86 -12.28
CA TYR A 165 1.87 -15.48 -11.90
C TYR A 165 1.35 -14.33 -12.76
N ASP A 166 0.04 -14.32 -12.93
CA ASP A 166 -0.65 -13.19 -13.52
C ASP A 166 -0.84 -12.08 -12.49
N THR A 167 -0.95 -10.85 -12.97
CA THR A 167 -1.25 -9.69 -12.15
C THR A 167 -2.60 -9.10 -12.54
N TYR A 168 -3.46 -8.84 -11.58
CA TYR A 168 -4.62 -7.97 -11.77
C TYR A 168 -4.22 -6.51 -11.59
N CYS A 169 -4.73 -5.66 -12.48
CA CYS A 169 -4.68 -4.22 -12.37
C CYS A 169 -6.05 -3.68 -11.92
N PHE A 170 -6.05 -2.96 -10.82
CA PHE A 170 -7.20 -2.21 -10.31
C PHE A 170 -6.88 -0.74 -10.27
N SER A 171 -7.88 0.13 -10.43
CA SER A 171 -7.69 1.57 -10.26
C SER A 171 -8.95 2.26 -9.77
N ILE A 172 -8.77 3.49 -9.28
CA ILE A 172 -9.84 4.44 -8.99
C ILE A 172 -9.41 5.83 -9.46
N LEU A 173 -10.32 6.53 -10.14
CA LEU A 173 -10.10 7.89 -10.62
C LEU A 173 -10.67 8.91 -9.63
N LYS A 174 -10.05 10.08 -9.54
CA LYS A 174 -10.52 11.17 -8.67
C LYS A 174 -12.01 11.50 -8.87
N ARG A 175 -12.49 11.47 -10.12
CA ARG A 175 -13.90 11.75 -10.46
C ARG A 175 -14.88 10.67 -9.99
N GLU A 176 -14.41 9.45 -9.74
CA GLU A 176 -15.21 8.29 -9.31
C GLU A 176 -15.30 8.23 -7.79
N TYR A 177 -14.37 8.88 -7.09
CA TYR A 177 -14.37 8.97 -5.65
C TYR A 177 -15.45 9.98 -5.18
N ARG A 178 -16.44 9.48 -4.43
CA ARG A 178 -17.55 10.26 -3.88
C ARG A 178 -17.69 10.01 -2.37
#